data_4027a77b3eded81e18df75981fb7b6b6
#
_entry.id   4027a77b3eded81e18df75981fb7b6b6
#
_cell.length_a   1.000
_cell.length_b   1.000
_cell.length_c   1.000
_cell.angle_alpha   90.00
_cell.angle_beta   90.00
_cell.angle_gamma   90.00
#
_symmetry.space_group_name_H-M   'P 1'
#
loop_
_entity.id
_entity.type
_entity.pdbx_description
1 polymer ?
#
loop_
_entity_poly.entity_id
_entity_poly.type
_entity_poly.pdbx_seq_one_letter_code
_entity_poly.pdbx_strand_id
1 'polypeptide(L)'
;MKGIEKMIDTGYLYSKDNKRIFVNTCLGCTGKCSYCYLGKMGYDNSSIVGKVKKAEELIEEIEQSEISRDTLITLGCFSECWDDNNKTETIKLIKYFLQKGNQIQLSTKKKICIEEAKEFQNLIQYVGQLVIFISSATISKWEIIERGTDLPSDRFNTFEISKALNIPTVLYMKPVLKGITIKDIELYVKVIQKYNVENVVVGSIFSDKESEETVHFSDKEKLFYNPISDECEVKERLKEIEDLKVYSRSSEVMQYYKKVLIMK
;
A
#
# COMPACT_ATOMS: atom_id res chain seq x y z
N MET A 1 14.31 -29.02 12.07
CA MET A 1 15.03 -27.80 12.50
C MET A 1 14.20 -26.61 12.04
N LYS A 2 13.62 -25.80 12.95
CA LYS A 2 12.98 -24.54 12.57
C LYS A 2 14.10 -23.59 12.17
N GLY A 3 14.16 -23.22 10.89
CA GLY A 3 15.12 -22.21 10.42
C GLY A 3 14.90 -20.93 11.22
N ILE A 4 15.96 -20.33 11.69
CA ILE A 4 15.94 -19.01 12.32
C ILE A 4 15.44 -18.05 11.23
N GLU A 5 14.22 -17.54 11.37
CA GLU A 5 13.65 -16.52 10.48
C GLU A 5 14.56 -15.29 10.60
N LYS A 6 15.32 -15.00 9.54
CA LYS A 6 16.33 -13.94 9.53
C LYS A 6 15.63 -12.62 9.27
N MET A 7 15.62 -11.72 10.26
CA MET A 7 15.14 -10.37 10.09
C MET A 7 16.05 -9.61 9.10
N ILE A 8 15.43 -8.96 8.11
CA ILE A 8 16.11 -8.07 7.16
C ILE A 8 15.73 -6.64 7.52
N ASP A 9 16.73 -5.79 7.70
CA ASP A 9 16.52 -4.36 7.90
C ASP A 9 17.75 -3.58 7.43
N THR A 10 17.66 -3.10 6.19
CA THR A 10 18.68 -2.22 5.58
C THR A 10 18.15 -0.79 5.40
N GLY A 11 16.96 -0.47 5.97
CA GLY A 11 16.22 0.75 5.69
C GLY A 11 15.43 0.67 4.38
N TYR A 12 16.06 0.30 3.28
CA TYR A 12 15.37 0.11 1.99
C TYR A 12 14.61 -1.21 1.92
N LEU A 13 15.09 -2.22 2.62
CA LEU A 13 14.47 -3.54 2.76
C LEU A 13 14.13 -3.79 4.21
N TYR A 14 12.89 -4.20 4.47
CA TYR A 14 12.45 -4.59 5.80
C TYR A 14 11.61 -5.86 5.74
N SER A 15 11.97 -6.86 6.51
CA SER A 15 11.18 -8.09 6.71
C SER A 15 11.37 -8.59 8.13
N LYS A 16 10.28 -9.00 8.78
CA LYS A 16 10.31 -9.58 10.12
C LYS A 16 10.39 -11.11 10.08
N ASP A 17 9.74 -11.75 9.11
CA ASP A 17 9.48 -13.20 9.12
C ASP A 17 9.59 -13.86 7.73
N ASN A 18 10.21 -13.22 6.77
CA ASN A 18 10.34 -13.66 5.38
C ASN A 18 9.01 -13.97 4.63
N LYS A 19 7.86 -13.84 5.29
CA LYS A 19 6.54 -14.00 4.63
C LYS A 19 6.15 -12.76 3.85
N ARG A 20 6.65 -11.61 4.29
CA ARG A 20 6.43 -10.31 3.66
C ARG A 20 7.69 -9.47 3.75
N ILE A 21 8.09 -8.90 2.63
CA ILE A 21 9.16 -7.91 2.58
C ILE A 21 8.63 -6.58 2.09
N PHE A 22 9.05 -5.51 2.75
CA PHE A 22 8.83 -4.13 2.31
C PHE A 22 10.07 -3.69 1.53
N VAL A 23 9.86 -3.28 0.29
CA VAL A 23 10.92 -2.84 -0.61
C VAL A 23 10.65 -1.39 -0.99
N ASN A 24 11.63 -0.54 -0.75
CA ASN A 24 11.53 0.90 -0.99
C ASN A 24 12.70 1.35 -1.86
N THR A 25 12.41 2.05 -2.94
CA THR A 25 13.42 2.63 -3.83
C THR A 25 13.97 3.95 -3.28
N CYS A 26 13.26 4.57 -2.36
CA CYS A 26 13.63 5.80 -1.67
C CYS A 26 13.18 5.73 -0.21
N LEU A 27 13.85 6.45 0.67
CA LEU A 27 13.46 6.65 2.07
C LEU A 27 13.03 8.10 2.27
N GLY A 28 11.83 8.30 2.81
CA GLY A 28 11.17 9.60 2.86
C GLY A 28 10.14 9.77 1.75
N CYS A 29 9.30 10.78 1.86
CA CYS A 29 8.15 10.96 0.98
C CYS A 29 7.81 12.43 0.75
N THR A 30 7.52 12.80 -0.48
CA THR A 30 7.08 14.16 -0.86
C THR A 30 5.60 14.44 -0.54
N GLY A 31 4.85 13.41 -0.11
CA GLY A 31 3.40 13.47 0.09
C GLY A 31 2.91 14.43 1.18
N LYS A 32 3.77 14.83 2.12
CA LYS A 32 3.48 15.82 3.18
C LYS A 32 2.17 15.57 3.93
N CYS A 33 1.78 14.30 4.07
CA CYS A 33 0.58 13.94 4.80
C CYS A 33 0.72 14.29 6.28
N SER A 34 -0.23 15.02 6.85
CA SER A 34 -0.15 15.51 8.24
C SER A 34 -0.15 14.40 9.30
N TYR A 35 -0.61 13.21 8.94
CA TYR A 35 -0.69 12.03 9.79
C TYR A 35 0.45 11.02 9.56
N CYS A 36 1.43 11.36 8.69
CA CYS A 36 2.44 10.41 8.25
C CYS A 36 3.36 9.98 9.40
N TYR A 37 3.53 8.68 9.55
CA TYR A 37 4.41 8.10 10.58
C TYR A 37 5.91 8.18 10.22
N LEU A 38 6.26 8.49 8.97
CA LEU A 38 7.65 8.53 8.52
C LEU A 38 8.53 9.49 9.32
N GLY A 39 7.99 10.67 9.68
CA GLY A 39 8.72 11.61 10.52
C GLY A 39 9.08 11.06 11.89
N LYS A 40 8.23 10.17 12.46
CA LYS A 40 8.50 9.48 13.74
C LYS A 40 9.56 8.40 13.62
N MET A 41 9.76 7.87 12.41
CA MET A 41 10.81 6.90 12.08
C MET A 41 12.13 7.58 11.69
N GLY A 42 12.19 8.92 11.72
CA GLY A 42 13.38 9.69 11.33
C GLY A 42 13.54 9.90 9.83
N TYR A 43 12.51 9.55 9.03
CA TYR A 43 12.52 9.84 7.59
C TYR A 43 11.87 11.20 7.31
N ASP A 44 12.42 11.94 6.36
CA ASP A 44 11.83 13.20 5.94
C ASP A 44 10.55 12.94 5.11
N ASN A 45 9.49 13.67 5.43
CA ASN A 45 8.21 13.66 4.72
C ASN A 45 7.88 15.01 4.06
N SER A 46 8.85 15.90 3.95
CA SER A 46 8.66 17.28 3.44
C SER A 46 9.31 17.54 2.10
N SER A 47 10.32 16.78 1.74
CA SER A 47 11.06 16.88 0.49
C SER A 47 11.58 15.51 0.08
N ILE A 48 12.10 15.38 -1.13
CA ILE A 48 12.81 14.18 -1.53
C ILE A 48 14.08 14.11 -0.73
N VAL A 49 14.07 13.29 0.27
CA VAL A 49 15.24 13.08 1.11
C VAL A 49 15.69 11.67 0.94
N GLY A 50 16.87 11.56 0.53
CA GLY A 50 17.52 10.29 0.34
C GLY A 50 17.83 10.00 -1.13
N LYS A 51 18.90 9.29 -1.32
CA LYS A 51 19.32 8.76 -2.61
C LYS A 51 18.27 7.76 -3.08
N VAL A 52 17.76 7.93 -4.28
CA VAL A 52 17.00 6.87 -4.95
C VAL A 52 17.96 5.71 -5.19
N LYS A 53 17.65 4.57 -4.61
CA LYS A 53 18.40 3.34 -4.81
C LYS A 53 17.97 2.66 -6.09
N LYS A 54 18.92 2.20 -6.89
CA LYS A 54 18.60 1.54 -8.15
C LYS A 54 17.95 0.19 -7.91
N ALA A 55 17.03 -0.19 -8.80
CA ALA A 55 16.33 -1.46 -8.71
C ALA A 55 17.34 -2.64 -8.72
N GLU A 56 18.38 -2.54 -9.54
CA GLU A 56 19.43 -3.55 -9.66
C GLU A 56 20.14 -3.78 -8.31
N GLU A 57 20.49 -2.71 -7.59
CA GLU A 57 21.13 -2.80 -6.27
C GLU A 57 20.21 -3.49 -5.25
N LEU A 58 18.90 -3.15 -5.27
CA LEU A 58 17.91 -3.76 -4.39
C LEU A 58 17.68 -5.25 -4.72
N ILE A 59 17.66 -5.58 -6.00
CA ILE A 59 17.52 -6.96 -6.47
C ILE A 59 18.70 -7.81 -5.99
N GLU A 60 19.94 -7.31 -6.10
CA GLU A 60 21.12 -8.01 -5.60
C GLU A 60 21.04 -8.28 -4.09
N GLU A 61 20.62 -7.30 -3.28
CA GLU A 61 20.41 -7.48 -1.84
C GLU A 61 19.32 -8.51 -1.53
N ILE A 62 18.24 -8.51 -2.30
CA ILE A 62 17.12 -9.43 -2.16
C ILE A 62 17.53 -10.86 -2.52
N GLU A 63 18.30 -11.03 -3.60
CA GLU A 63 18.82 -12.35 -3.99
C GLU A 63 19.74 -12.95 -2.93
N GLN A 64 20.58 -12.13 -2.30
CA GLN A 64 21.43 -12.56 -1.18
C GLN A 64 20.64 -12.93 0.09
N SER A 65 19.41 -12.47 0.19
CA SER A 65 18.53 -12.70 1.35
C SER A 65 17.70 -13.97 1.25
N GLU A 66 17.84 -14.76 0.18
CA GLU A 66 17.14 -16.03 -0.06
C GLU A 66 15.60 -15.92 0.03
N ILE A 67 15.05 -14.80 -0.42
CA ILE A 67 13.60 -14.56 -0.41
C ILE A 67 12.90 -15.55 -1.35
N SER A 68 11.93 -16.28 -0.80
CA SER A 68 11.19 -17.28 -1.55
C SER A 68 10.16 -16.66 -2.53
N ARG A 69 9.74 -17.45 -3.51
CA ARG A 69 8.65 -17.10 -4.42
C ARG A 69 7.33 -16.81 -3.68
N ASP A 70 7.13 -17.42 -2.53
CA ASP A 70 5.92 -17.25 -1.70
C ASP A 70 5.92 -15.98 -0.85
N THR A 71 7.05 -15.28 -0.78
CA THR A 71 7.16 -14.03 -0.02
C THR A 71 6.34 -12.92 -0.71
N LEU A 72 5.44 -12.28 0.05
CA LEU A 72 4.70 -11.12 -0.41
C LEU A 72 5.62 -9.90 -0.50
N ILE A 73 5.72 -9.31 -1.67
CA ILE A 73 6.46 -8.07 -1.90
C ILE A 73 5.53 -6.88 -1.68
N THR A 74 5.96 -5.91 -0.86
CA THR A 74 5.19 -4.70 -0.60
C THR A 74 5.99 -3.46 -0.98
N LEU A 75 5.43 -2.67 -1.88
CA LEU A 75 6.02 -1.42 -2.39
C LEU A 75 5.23 -0.22 -1.86
N GLY A 76 5.90 0.91 -1.60
CA GLY A 76 5.27 2.14 -1.16
C GLY A 76 5.00 2.21 0.35
N CYS A 77 5.89 1.66 1.18
CA CYS A 77 5.76 1.70 2.62
C CYS A 77 6.48 2.89 3.26
N PHE A 78 7.73 3.15 2.88
CA PHE A 78 8.58 4.22 3.43
C PHE A 78 8.80 5.38 2.46
N SER A 79 8.13 5.35 1.32
CA SER A 79 8.12 6.42 0.31
C SER A 79 6.84 6.38 -0.49
N GLU A 80 6.59 7.41 -1.30
CA GLU A 80 5.62 7.31 -2.39
C GLU A 80 6.32 6.65 -3.59
N CYS A 81 6.01 5.37 -3.80
CA CYS A 81 6.70 4.57 -4.80
C CYS A 81 6.35 4.94 -6.26
N TRP A 82 5.30 5.73 -6.46
CA TRP A 82 4.88 6.24 -7.78
C TRP A 82 5.21 7.72 -7.99
N ASP A 83 6.10 8.28 -7.14
CA ASP A 83 6.63 9.62 -7.37
C ASP A 83 7.55 9.63 -8.59
N ASP A 84 7.56 10.74 -9.36
CA ASP A 84 8.33 10.86 -10.60
C ASP A 84 9.82 10.56 -10.44
N ASN A 85 10.34 10.76 -9.23
CA ASN A 85 11.76 10.53 -8.94
C ASN A 85 12.14 9.06 -8.79
N ASN A 86 11.20 8.20 -8.42
CA ASN A 86 11.49 6.80 -8.11
C ASN A 86 10.58 5.78 -8.80
N LYS A 87 9.53 6.20 -9.51
CA LYS A 87 8.61 5.28 -10.17
C LYS A 87 9.30 4.40 -11.23
N THR A 88 10.30 4.91 -11.92
CA THR A 88 11.07 4.11 -12.90
C THR A 88 11.75 2.91 -12.25
N GLU A 89 12.36 3.10 -11.09
CA GLU A 89 12.97 2.00 -10.34
C GLU A 89 11.90 1.07 -9.74
N THR A 90 10.77 1.62 -9.31
CA THR A 90 9.61 0.83 -8.86
C THR A 90 9.06 -0.07 -9.97
N ILE A 91 8.94 0.43 -11.21
CA ILE A 91 8.47 -0.36 -12.37
C ILE A 91 9.45 -1.51 -12.66
N LYS A 92 10.77 -1.28 -12.58
CA LYS A 92 11.77 -2.34 -12.74
C LYS A 92 11.62 -3.43 -11.67
N LEU A 93 11.41 -3.06 -10.41
CA LEU A 93 11.14 -4.00 -9.32
C LEU A 93 9.86 -4.80 -9.56
N ILE A 94 8.78 -4.15 -10.00
CA ILE A 94 7.53 -4.84 -10.36
C ILE A 94 7.81 -5.89 -11.44
N LYS A 95 8.47 -5.52 -12.53
CA LYS A 95 8.80 -6.43 -13.64
C LYS A 95 9.61 -7.64 -13.14
N TYR A 96 10.64 -7.40 -12.34
CA TYR A 96 11.47 -8.45 -11.76
C TYR A 96 10.66 -9.43 -10.89
N PHE A 97 9.87 -8.93 -9.94
CA PHE A 97 9.11 -9.79 -9.03
C PHE A 97 7.95 -10.52 -9.72
N LEU A 98 7.33 -9.93 -10.72
CA LEU A 98 6.32 -10.62 -11.55
C LEU A 98 6.95 -11.83 -12.26
N GLN A 99 8.12 -11.66 -12.86
CA GLN A 99 8.86 -12.75 -13.53
C GLN A 99 9.31 -13.83 -12.53
N LYS A 100 9.76 -13.43 -11.34
CA LYS A 100 10.12 -14.35 -10.25
C LYS A 100 8.92 -15.12 -9.70
N GLY A 101 7.70 -14.64 -9.95
CA GLY A 101 6.44 -15.26 -9.54
C GLY A 101 5.94 -14.82 -8.17
N ASN A 102 6.53 -13.80 -7.57
CA ASN A 102 6.07 -13.25 -6.31
C ASN A 102 4.73 -12.53 -6.45
N GLN A 103 3.95 -12.52 -5.39
CA GLN A 103 2.79 -11.66 -5.25
C GLN A 103 3.22 -10.26 -4.79
N ILE A 104 2.64 -9.22 -5.40
CA ILE A 104 3.06 -7.83 -5.20
C ILE A 104 1.88 -6.99 -4.70
N GLN A 105 2.07 -6.28 -3.59
CA GLN A 105 1.22 -5.21 -3.10
C GLN A 105 1.88 -3.87 -3.43
N LEU A 106 1.23 -3.05 -4.24
CA LEU A 106 1.65 -1.69 -4.56
C LEU A 106 0.68 -0.70 -3.90
N SER A 107 1.18 0.21 -3.04
CA SER A 107 0.34 1.21 -2.37
C SER A 107 0.80 2.61 -2.75
N THR A 108 -0.13 3.46 -3.24
CA THR A 108 0.21 4.80 -3.73
C THR A 108 -0.90 5.83 -3.45
N LYS A 109 -0.52 7.09 -3.36
CA LYS A 109 -1.38 8.29 -3.39
C LYS A 109 -1.19 9.10 -4.69
N LYS A 110 -0.53 8.50 -5.68
CA LYS A 110 -0.36 9.04 -7.02
C LYS A 110 -1.29 8.34 -8.01
N LYS A 111 -1.60 9.01 -9.11
CA LYS A 111 -2.28 8.41 -10.25
C LYS A 111 -1.34 7.45 -10.97
N ILE A 112 -1.82 6.25 -11.25
CA ILE A 112 -1.18 5.33 -12.20
C ILE A 112 -2.00 5.37 -13.48
N CYS A 113 -1.36 5.68 -14.61
CA CYS A 113 -2.01 5.69 -15.92
C CYS A 113 -2.07 4.27 -16.48
N ILE A 114 -3.06 4.00 -17.34
CA ILE A 114 -3.20 2.71 -18.04
C ILE A 114 -1.94 2.41 -18.85
N GLU A 115 -1.37 3.42 -19.51
CA GLU A 115 -0.16 3.31 -20.32
C GLU A 115 1.04 2.84 -19.49
N GLU A 116 1.22 3.39 -18.28
CA GLU A 116 2.27 2.97 -17.35
C GLU A 116 2.05 1.51 -16.89
N ALA A 117 0.80 1.14 -16.60
CA ALA A 117 0.48 -0.22 -16.19
C ALA A 117 0.65 -1.26 -17.31
N LYS A 118 0.47 -0.88 -18.57
CA LYS A 118 0.75 -1.74 -19.75
C LYS A 118 2.22 -2.18 -19.80
N GLU A 119 3.15 -1.41 -19.24
CA GLU A 119 4.57 -1.76 -19.25
C GLU A 119 4.89 -3.10 -18.58
N PHE A 120 4.05 -3.54 -17.62
CA PHE A 120 4.25 -4.78 -16.89
C PHE A 120 3.06 -5.75 -16.95
N GLN A 121 1.95 -5.37 -17.60
CA GLN A 121 0.76 -6.21 -17.69
C GLN A 121 1.05 -7.62 -18.23
N ASN A 122 1.84 -7.71 -19.30
CA ASN A 122 2.14 -8.99 -19.97
C ASN A 122 3.02 -9.93 -19.11
N LEU A 123 3.57 -9.45 -18.02
CA LEU A 123 4.36 -10.25 -17.05
C LEU A 123 3.50 -10.84 -15.93
N ILE A 124 2.25 -10.42 -15.82
CA ILE A 124 1.33 -10.92 -14.79
C ILE A 124 0.88 -12.33 -15.19
N GLN A 125 1.14 -13.29 -14.32
CA GLN A 125 0.88 -14.71 -14.56
C GLN A 125 -0.53 -15.14 -14.13
N TYR A 126 -1.12 -14.42 -13.15
CA TYR A 126 -2.46 -14.68 -12.63
C TYR A 126 -3.09 -13.44 -12.01
N VAL A 127 -4.42 -13.39 -11.95
CA VAL A 127 -5.16 -12.27 -11.35
C VAL A 127 -4.84 -12.19 -9.86
N GLY A 128 -4.41 -11.01 -9.40
CA GLY A 128 -4.00 -10.77 -8.02
C GLY A 128 -2.53 -11.06 -7.72
N GLN A 129 -1.71 -11.38 -8.74
CA GLN A 129 -0.26 -11.38 -8.56
C GLN A 129 0.24 -9.97 -8.26
N LEU A 130 -0.27 -8.97 -8.95
CA LEU A 130 -0.12 -7.55 -8.61
C LEU A 130 -1.49 -7.01 -8.17
N VAL A 131 -1.53 -6.34 -7.02
CA VAL A 131 -2.71 -5.62 -6.53
C VAL A 131 -2.31 -4.18 -6.21
N ILE A 132 -3.06 -3.22 -6.75
CA ILE A 132 -2.80 -1.78 -6.58
C ILE A 132 -3.74 -1.23 -5.51
N PHE A 133 -3.18 -0.69 -4.44
CA PHE A 133 -3.90 -0.05 -3.33
C PHE A 133 -3.86 1.46 -3.49
N ILE A 134 -5.02 2.04 -3.80
CA ILE A 134 -5.18 3.48 -4.02
C ILE A 134 -5.53 4.12 -2.68
N SER A 135 -4.53 4.78 -2.08
CA SER A 135 -4.63 5.27 -0.71
C SER A 135 -5.30 6.63 -0.63
N SER A 136 -6.26 6.79 0.30
CA SER A 136 -6.92 8.06 0.57
C SER A 136 -7.48 8.07 2.00
N ALA A 137 -7.06 9.03 2.81
CA ALA A 137 -7.60 9.24 4.16
C ALA A 137 -8.75 10.26 4.19
N THR A 138 -8.81 11.14 3.18
CA THR A 138 -9.85 12.16 3.01
C THR A 138 -9.98 12.55 1.54
N ILE A 139 -11.17 12.96 1.15
CA ILE A 139 -11.46 13.55 -0.16
C ILE A 139 -11.59 15.06 -0.02
N SER A 140 -12.44 15.52 0.92
CA SER A 140 -12.80 16.93 1.08
C SER A 140 -11.70 17.79 1.72
N LYS A 141 -10.79 17.20 2.48
CA LYS A 141 -9.70 17.91 3.20
C LYS A 141 -8.31 17.61 2.64
N TRP A 142 -8.23 17.09 1.42
CA TRP A 142 -7.02 16.68 0.77
C TRP A 142 -5.93 17.78 0.74
N GLU A 143 -6.27 19.01 0.37
CA GLU A 143 -5.32 20.12 0.27
C GLU A 143 -4.56 20.43 1.57
N ILE A 144 -5.18 20.12 2.71
CA ILE A 144 -4.61 20.37 4.03
C ILE A 144 -3.89 19.12 4.57
N ILE A 145 -4.52 17.95 4.37
CA ILE A 145 -4.13 16.71 5.06
C ILE A 145 -3.18 15.86 4.21
N GLU A 146 -3.37 15.81 2.88
CA GLU A 146 -2.57 15.01 1.94
C GLU A 146 -1.97 15.87 0.82
N ARG A 147 -1.64 17.11 1.09
CA ARG A 147 -1.34 18.21 0.15
C ARG A 147 -0.22 17.96 -0.86
N GLY A 148 0.68 17.01 -0.62
CA GLY A 148 1.78 16.66 -1.53
C GLY A 148 1.50 15.45 -2.41
N THR A 149 0.25 14.96 -2.39
CA THR A 149 -0.22 13.84 -3.19
C THR A 149 -1.06 14.32 -4.37
N ASP A 150 -1.40 13.43 -5.28
CA ASP A 150 -2.28 13.80 -6.38
C ASP A 150 -3.70 14.09 -5.90
N LEU A 151 -4.41 14.94 -6.63
CA LEU A 151 -5.82 15.26 -6.37
C LEU A 151 -6.64 13.95 -6.29
N PRO A 152 -7.54 13.80 -5.31
CA PRO A 152 -8.33 12.58 -5.17
C PRO A 152 -9.04 12.11 -6.45
N SER A 153 -9.63 13.05 -7.21
CA SER A 153 -10.27 12.74 -8.50
C SER A 153 -9.31 12.11 -9.51
N ASP A 154 -8.06 12.60 -9.56
CA ASP A 154 -7.05 12.08 -10.48
C ASP A 154 -6.52 10.75 -10.01
N ARG A 155 -6.23 10.63 -8.72
CA ARG A 155 -5.79 9.40 -8.05
C ARG A 155 -6.78 8.26 -8.25
N PHE A 156 -8.09 8.54 -8.12
CA PHE A 156 -9.14 7.53 -8.29
C PHE A 156 -9.31 7.08 -9.76
N ASN A 157 -8.85 7.83 -10.75
CA ASN A 157 -8.81 7.34 -12.13
C ASN A 157 -7.94 6.07 -12.29
N THR A 158 -7.05 5.79 -11.33
CA THR A 158 -6.29 4.52 -11.29
C THR A 158 -7.20 3.30 -11.20
N PHE A 159 -8.43 3.41 -10.69
CA PHE A 159 -9.40 2.30 -10.66
C PHE A 159 -9.77 1.79 -12.07
N GLU A 160 -9.64 2.60 -13.11
CA GLU A 160 -9.89 2.19 -14.50
C GLU A 160 -8.93 1.07 -14.94
N ILE A 161 -7.78 0.91 -14.31
CA ILE A 161 -6.81 -0.17 -14.58
C ILE A 161 -7.43 -1.55 -14.36
N SER A 162 -8.28 -1.71 -13.36
CA SER A 162 -8.94 -2.99 -13.08
C SER A 162 -9.78 -3.44 -14.27
N LYS A 163 -10.59 -2.53 -14.82
CA LYS A 163 -11.43 -2.80 -15.98
C LYS A 163 -10.64 -2.95 -17.28
N ALA A 164 -9.63 -2.11 -17.49
CA ALA A 164 -8.88 -2.07 -18.74
C ALA A 164 -7.86 -3.21 -18.87
N LEU A 165 -7.23 -3.61 -17.76
CA LEU A 165 -6.06 -4.50 -17.77
C LEU A 165 -6.23 -5.75 -16.90
N ASN A 166 -7.38 -5.91 -16.21
CA ASN A 166 -7.64 -7.00 -15.28
C ASN A 166 -6.60 -7.08 -14.12
N ILE A 167 -6.06 -5.92 -13.71
CA ILE A 167 -5.17 -5.81 -12.56
C ILE A 167 -6.02 -5.32 -11.38
N PRO A 168 -6.19 -6.11 -10.30
CA PRO A 168 -7.03 -5.73 -9.18
C PRO A 168 -6.60 -4.41 -8.54
N THR A 169 -7.58 -3.55 -8.28
CA THR A 169 -7.42 -2.29 -7.56
C THR A 169 -8.24 -2.30 -6.29
N VAL A 170 -7.75 -1.64 -5.24
CA VAL A 170 -8.34 -1.63 -3.90
C VAL A 170 -8.39 -0.21 -3.38
N LEU A 171 -9.52 0.23 -2.84
CA LEU A 171 -9.58 1.48 -2.09
C LEU A 171 -8.93 1.28 -0.72
N TYR A 172 -7.90 2.08 -0.42
CA TYR A 172 -7.11 1.93 0.79
C TYR A 172 -7.33 3.12 1.72
N MET A 173 -8.37 3.01 2.57
CA MET A 173 -8.75 4.01 3.57
C MET A 173 -7.94 3.77 4.86
N LYS A 174 -6.63 4.00 4.76
CA LYS A 174 -5.70 3.83 5.87
C LYS A 174 -4.67 4.96 5.87
N PRO A 175 -4.73 5.82 6.91
CA PRO A 175 -5.57 5.71 8.10
C PRO A 175 -7.00 6.26 7.91
N VAL A 176 -7.92 5.79 8.75
CA VAL A 176 -9.14 6.51 9.08
C VAL A 176 -8.77 7.64 10.05
N LEU A 177 -9.13 8.87 9.73
CA LEU A 177 -8.86 10.05 10.55
C LEU A 177 -10.12 10.45 11.30
N LYS A 178 -10.03 10.53 12.63
CA LYS A 178 -11.16 10.84 13.52
C LYS A 178 -11.85 12.15 13.12
N GLY A 179 -13.19 12.10 12.95
CA GLY A 179 -14.03 13.24 12.59
C GLY A 179 -13.76 13.81 11.19
N ILE A 180 -12.97 13.13 10.35
CA ILE A 180 -12.62 13.56 9.00
C ILE A 180 -13.07 12.53 7.98
N THR A 181 -12.53 11.32 8.02
CA THR A 181 -12.82 10.28 7.02
C THR A 181 -14.30 9.92 7.01
N ILE A 182 -14.95 9.85 8.17
CA ILE A 182 -16.38 9.56 8.27
C ILE A 182 -17.25 10.64 7.62
N LYS A 183 -16.85 11.90 7.65
CA LYS A 183 -17.56 12.99 6.97
C LYS A 183 -17.50 12.90 5.45
N ASP A 184 -16.51 12.22 4.92
CA ASP A 184 -16.35 11.97 3.49
C ASP A 184 -17.00 10.65 3.03
N ILE A 185 -17.71 9.92 3.90
CA ILE A 185 -18.19 8.57 3.59
C ILE A 185 -19.07 8.54 2.33
N GLU A 186 -19.96 9.49 2.16
CA GLU A 186 -20.81 9.57 0.98
C GLU A 186 -20.03 9.88 -0.32
N LEU A 187 -18.91 10.58 -0.20
CA LEU A 187 -18.00 10.80 -1.33
C LEU A 187 -17.27 9.50 -1.70
N TYR A 188 -16.85 8.71 -0.71
CA TYR A 188 -16.26 7.40 -0.94
C TYR A 188 -17.28 6.42 -1.54
N VAL A 189 -18.53 6.42 -1.08
CA VAL A 189 -19.61 5.61 -1.68
C VAL A 189 -19.75 5.93 -3.17
N LYS A 190 -19.79 7.22 -3.55
CA LYS A 190 -19.85 7.63 -4.95
C LYS A 190 -18.63 7.14 -5.76
N VAL A 191 -17.42 7.17 -5.19
CA VAL A 191 -16.21 6.65 -5.83
C VAL A 191 -16.33 5.14 -6.05
N ILE A 192 -16.74 4.40 -5.03
CA ILE A 192 -16.94 2.94 -5.08
C ILE A 192 -17.93 2.59 -6.19
N GLN A 193 -19.08 3.25 -6.24
CA GLN A 193 -20.11 3.03 -7.25
C GLN A 193 -19.63 3.41 -8.67
N LYS A 194 -18.98 4.59 -8.81
CA LYS A 194 -18.49 5.07 -10.11
C LYS A 194 -17.52 4.11 -10.77
N TYR A 195 -16.61 3.54 -9.98
CA TYR A 195 -15.53 2.70 -10.51
C TYR A 195 -15.77 1.20 -10.31
N ASN A 196 -16.91 0.79 -9.74
CA ASN A 196 -17.22 -0.59 -9.36
C ASN A 196 -16.11 -1.20 -8.51
N VAL A 197 -15.72 -0.49 -7.44
CA VAL A 197 -14.67 -0.97 -6.52
C VAL A 197 -15.19 -2.17 -5.73
N GLU A 198 -14.56 -3.31 -5.85
CA GLU A 198 -14.97 -4.56 -5.17
C GLU A 198 -14.35 -4.75 -3.79
N ASN A 199 -13.20 -4.10 -3.54
CA ASN A 199 -12.44 -4.33 -2.33
C ASN A 199 -12.01 -3.01 -1.69
N VAL A 200 -12.21 -2.89 -0.39
CA VAL A 200 -11.77 -1.75 0.42
C VAL A 200 -11.04 -2.23 1.66
N VAL A 201 -9.96 -1.55 2.01
CA VAL A 201 -9.28 -1.74 3.30
C VAL A 201 -9.51 -0.51 4.16
N VAL A 202 -10.03 -0.71 5.36
CA VAL A 202 -10.28 0.34 6.34
C VAL A 202 -9.43 0.07 7.57
N GLY A 203 -8.59 1.02 7.96
CA GLY A 203 -7.70 0.81 9.11
C GLY A 203 -7.24 2.08 9.80
N SER A 204 -6.77 1.91 11.02
CA SER A 204 -6.41 3.00 11.92
C SER A 204 -5.05 3.62 11.61
N ILE A 205 -4.80 4.74 12.28
CA ILE A 205 -3.54 5.48 12.23
C ILE A 205 -2.45 4.79 13.07
N PHE A 206 -1.20 4.90 12.64
CA PHE A 206 -0.06 4.58 13.49
C PHE A 206 0.21 5.71 14.48
N SER A 207 0.51 5.35 15.74
CA SER A 207 0.80 6.25 16.86
C SER A 207 2.11 5.86 17.53
N ASP A 208 2.74 6.81 18.19
CA ASP A 208 3.87 6.62 19.10
C ASP A 208 3.41 6.33 20.56
N LYS A 209 2.09 6.32 20.80
CA LYS A 209 1.50 6.04 22.10
C LYS A 209 0.91 4.64 22.12
N GLU A 210 1.40 3.82 23.04
CA GLU A 210 0.83 2.52 23.33
C GLU A 210 -0.51 2.66 24.06
N SER A 211 -1.46 1.80 23.72
CA SER A 211 -2.74 1.64 24.45
C SER A 211 -3.06 0.15 24.56
N GLU A 212 -4.02 -0.21 25.39
CA GLU A 212 -4.44 -1.61 25.59
C GLU A 212 -4.88 -2.30 24.30
N GLU A 213 -5.37 -1.54 23.32
CA GLU A 213 -5.84 -2.05 22.01
C GLU A 213 -4.79 -1.95 20.91
N THR A 214 -3.55 -1.56 21.22
CA THR A 214 -2.52 -1.37 20.20
C THR A 214 -1.96 -2.68 19.68
N VAL A 215 -1.69 -2.70 18.37
CA VAL A 215 -0.90 -3.74 17.72
C VAL A 215 0.46 -3.16 17.39
N HIS A 216 1.51 -3.77 17.91
CA HIS A 216 2.89 -3.34 17.67
C HIS A 216 3.24 -3.44 16.19
N PHE A 217 3.73 -2.35 15.61
CA PHE A 217 4.12 -2.30 14.20
C PHE A 217 5.57 -2.76 13.99
N SER A 218 6.47 -2.21 14.80
CA SER A 218 7.90 -2.49 14.73
C SER A 218 8.53 -2.37 16.12
N ASP A 219 9.36 -3.35 16.48
CA ASP A 219 10.07 -3.34 17.76
C ASP A 219 11.13 -2.23 17.83
N LYS A 220 11.63 -1.77 16.68
CA LYS A 220 12.65 -0.73 16.60
C LYS A 220 12.09 0.68 16.73
N GLU A 221 11.00 0.97 16.02
CA GLU A 221 10.46 2.32 15.90
C GLU A 221 9.38 2.64 16.95
N LYS A 222 8.99 1.69 17.77
CA LYS A 222 7.94 1.85 18.78
C LYS A 222 6.67 2.50 18.22
N LEU A 223 6.26 2.11 17.03
CA LEU A 223 5.01 2.54 16.43
C LEU A 223 3.90 1.53 16.72
N PHE A 224 2.76 2.04 17.09
CA PHE A 224 1.60 1.28 17.48
C PHE A 224 0.44 1.56 16.54
N TYR A 225 -0.33 0.53 16.26
CA TYR A 225 -1.57 0.63 15.50
C TYR A 225 -2.72 0.84 16.46
N ASN A 226 -3.25 2.06 16.50
CA ASN A 226 -4.33 2.44 17.42
C ASN A 226 -5.66 2.48 16.68
N PRO A 227 -6.62 1.59 16.98
CA PRO A 227 -7.99 1.71 16.51
C PRO A 227 -8.60 3.03 16.99
N ILE A 228 -9.42 3.63 16.13
CA ILE A 228 -10.20 4.83 16.48
C ILE A 228 -11.68 4.56 16.29
N SER A 229 -12.51 5.30 17.02
CA SER A 229 -13.97 5.10 17.05
C SER A 229 -14.62 5.13 15.66
N ASP A 230 -14.19 6.04 14.79
CA ASP A 230 -14.77 6.21 13.46
C ASP A 230 -14.49 5.04 12.51
N GLU A 231 -13.47 4.21 12.80
CA GLU A 231 -13.15 3.04 11.98
C GLU A 231 -14.32 2.04 11.91
N CYS A 232 -14.96 1.77 13.05
CA CYS A 232 -16.10 0.87 13.10
C CYS A 232 -17.26 1.44 12.27
N GLU A 233 -17.60 2.71 12.47
CA GLU A 233 -18.68 3.37 11.75
C GLU A 233 -18.43 3.39 10.23
N VAL A 234 -17.22 3.73 9.80
CA VAL A 234 -16.82 3.68 8.38
C VAL A 234 -17.00 2.27 7.82
N LYS A 235 -16.58 1.23 8.55
CA LYS A 235 -16.73 -0.16 8.12
C LYS A 235 -18.20 -0.57 8.01
N GLU A 236 -19.04 -0.19 8.97
CA GLU A 236 -20.47 -0.50 8.96
C GLU A 236 -21.15 0.14 7.75
N ARG A 237 -20.93 1.42 7.50
CA ARG A 237 -21.47 2.13 6.34
C ARG A 237 -21.03 1.50 5.01
N LEU A 238 -19.78 1.08 4.89
CA LEU A 238 -19.29 0.47 3.66
C LEU A 238 -19.81 -0.95 3.46
N LYS A 239 -20.11 -1.71 4.52
CA LYS A 239 -20.70 -3.05 4.43
C LYS A 239 -22.14 -3.05 3.93
N GLU A 240 -22.84 -1.91 3.94
CA GLU A 240 -24.17 -1.76 3.35
C GLU A 240 -24.14 -1.77 1.81
N ILE A 241 -22.96 -1.60 1.18
CA ILE A 241 -22.80 -1.63 -0.27
C ILE A 241 -22.74 -3.09 -0.73
N GLU A 242 -23.66 -3.46 -1.60
CA GLU A 242 -23.75 -4.80 -2.19
C GLU A 242 -22.41 -5.15 -2.90
N ASP A 243 -21.99 -6.40 -2.76
CA ASP A 243 -20.77 -6.97 -3.34
C ASP A 243 -19.43 -6.34 -2.88
N LEU A 244 -19.43 -5.29 -2.05
CA LEU A 244 -18.22 -4.68 -1.54
C LEU A 244 -17.61 -5.50 -0.39
N LYS A 245 -16.37 -5.93 -0.56
CA LYS A 245 -15.61 -6.62 0.49
C LYS A 245 -14.80 -5.63 1.32
N VAL A 246 -15.08 -5.57 2.63
CA VAL A 246 -14.43 -4.67 3.58
C VAL A 246 -13.42 -5.43 4.43
N TYR A 247 -12.16 -5.03 4.35
CA TYR A 247 -11.04 -5.65 5.06
C TYR A 247 -10.42 -4.69 6.09
N SER A 248 -9.77 -5.24 7.10
CA SER A 248 -9.02 -4.45 8.08
C SER A 248 -7.54 -4.33 7.72
N ARG A 249 -7.00 -5.27 6.92
CA ARG A 249 -5.59 -5.35 6.57
C ARG A 249 -5.40 -5.64 5.08
N SER A 250 -4.42 -5.00 4.47
CA SER A 250 -4.06 -5.28 3.07
C SER A 250 -3.61 -6.73 2.84
N SER A 251 -3.01 -7.37 3.85
CA SER A 251 -2.62 -8.78 3.77
C SER A 251 -3.82 -9.72 3.61
N GLU A 252 -5.00 -9.35 4.12
CA GLU A 252 -6.23 -10.15 3.95
C GLU A 252 -6.68 -10.14 2.48
N VAL A 253 -6.58 -8.99 1.81
CA VAL A 253 -6.84 -8.87 0.36
C VAL A 253 -5.85 -9.73 -0.44
N MET A 254 -4.57 -9.66 -0.10
CA MET A 254 -3.54 -10.45 -0.79
C MET A 254 -3.78 -11.95 -0.61
N GLN A 255 -4.17 -12.38 0.60
CA GLN A 255 -4.55 -13.77 0.88
C GLN A 255 -5.82 -14.21 0.13
N TYR A 256 -6.82 -13.33 -0.01
CA TYR A 256 -8.00 -13.60 -0.81
C TYR A 256 -7.62 -13.96 -2.25
N TYR A 257 -6.79 -13.15 -2.91
CA TYR A 257 -6.35 -13.43 -4.29
C TYR A 257 -5.47 -14.68 -4.38
N LYS A 258 -4.64 -14.97 -3.38
CA LYS A 258 -3.85 -16.22 -3.32
C LYS A 258 -4.76 -17.47 -3.23
N LYS A 259 -5.84 -17.40 -2.45
CA LYS A 259 -6.82 -18.50 -2.34
C LYS A 259 -7.60 -18.73 -3.64
N VAL A 260 -8.02 -17.65 -4.31
CA VAL A 260 -8.74 -17.74 -5.60
C VAL A 260 -7.88 -18.42 -6.66
N LEU A 261 -6.56 -18.25 -6.62
CA LEU A 261 -5.62 -18.94 -7.51
C LEU A 261 -5.61 -20.46 -7.27
N ILE A 262 -5.65 -20.89 -6.00
CA ILE A 262 -5.54 -22.31 -5.64
C ILE A 262 -6.85 -23.07 -5.96
N MET A 263 -7.98 -22.37 -6.03
CA MET A 263 -9.30 -22.96 -6.29
C MET A 263 -9.64 -23.10 -7.80
N LYS A 264 -8.81 -22.56 -8.69
CA LYS A 264 -8.91 -22.71 -10.16
C LYS A 264 -7.90 -23.73 -10.66
#